data_fbd44910c100e654c7bbabe40cf44848
#
_entry.id   fbd44910c100e654c7bbabe40cf44848
#
_cell.length_a   1.000
_cell.length_b   1.000
_cell.length_c   1.000
_cell.angle_alpha   90.00
_cell.angle_beta   90.00
_cell.angle_gamma   90.00
#
_symmetry.space_group_name_H-M   'P 1'
#
loop_
_entity.id
_entity.type
_entity.pdbx_description
1 polymer ?
#
loop_
_entity_poly.entity_id
_entity_poly.type
_entity_poly.pdbx_seq_one_letter_code
_entity_poly.pdbx_strand_id
1 'polypeptide(L)'
;MTLVIIIFFKTRANIAKLLCPKNKGIYGMIVVTGGAGFIGSAIVWRLNQLGENNIIIVDELGTDEKWKNLVPLKFEDFIHKDDFISMILERDLPVEINSIIHMGANSSTTEKDADHLFSNNYLYTKELAMYSLEKNIRFIYASSAATFGDGSLGFDDDENKLEPLRPLNMYGYSKQLFDLWAKKNGAFNKIVGLKYFNVFGPNEYHKGDMRSVVHKAFEQIRDTGKVRLFKSLNPKYKDGEQLRDFIYIKDAIDMTLFFLDKPNINGLFNLGTGKARSWNDLVTAIFKSLNKPVNIEYIELPEHLREKYQYFTEANTNKIKKAGYTVPISSLEDGVVDYVKSYLLGKQYLGA
;
A
#
# COMPACT_ATOMS: atom_id res chain seq x y z
N MET A 1 -19.95 41.56 3.72
CA MET A 1 -20.02 40.24 3.06
C MET A 1 -19.31 40.34 1.72
N THR A 2 -17.98 40.52 1.69
CA THR A 2 -17.17 40.60 0.46
C THR A 2 -15.69 40.48 0.83
N LEU A 3 -15.22 39.29 1.25
CA LEU A 3 -13.77 39.05 1.46
C LEU A 3 -13.40 37.56 1.48
N VAL A 4 -13.88 36.76 0.53
CA VAL A 4 -13.52 35.32 0.45
C VAL A 4 -13.15 34.86 -0.99
N ILE A 5 -13.01 35.75 -1.98
CA ILE A 5 -12.81 35.31 -3.38
C ILE A 5 -11.47 35.77 -3.99
N ILE A 6 -10.42 36.01 -3.23
CA ILE A 6 -9.10 36.43 -3.79
C ILE A 6 -7.95 35.47 -3.43
N ILE A 7 -8.14 34.18 -3.26
CA ILE A 7 -7.02 33.23 -3.04
C ILE A 7 -6.90 32.15 -4.14
N PHE A 8 -7.62 32.23 -5.23
CA PHE A 8 -7.60 31.17 -6.27
C PHE A 8 -6.90 31.53 -7.60
N PHE A 9 -6.18 32.64 -7.69
CA PHE A 9 -5.32 32.94 -8.84
C PHE A 9 -3.89 33.26 -8.44
N LYS A 10 -3.19 32.32 -7.79
CA LYS A 10 -1.73 32.30 -7.93
C LYS A 10 -1.43 31.72 -9.30
N THR A 11 -1.06 32.57 -10.22
CA THR A 11 -0.71 32.23 -11.60
C THR A 11 0.27 31.06 -11.63
N ARG A 12 0.08 30.10 -12.57
CA ARG A 12 0.93 28.95 -12.89
C ARG A 12 2.44 29.26 -12.82
N ALA A 13 2.84 30.49 -13.18
CA ALA A 13 4.22 30.98 -13.09
C ALA A 13 4.80 31.04 -11.65
N ASN A 14 3.96 31.17 -10.61
CA ASN A 14 4.41 31.19 -9.22
C ASN A 14 4.60 29.79 -8.65
N ILE A 15 3.84 28.78 -9.13
CA ILE A 15 4.00 27.38 -8.75
C ILE A 15 5.33 26.84 -9.30
N ALA A 16 5.65 27.11 -10.57
CA ALA A 16 6.92 26.69 -11.18
C ALA A 16 8.17 27.26 -10.48
N LYS A 17 8.08 28.49 -9.93
CA LYS A 17 9.18 29.10 -9.14
C LYS A 17 9.32 28.52 -7.74
N LEU A 18 8.21 28.05 -7.14
CA LEU A 18 8.22 27.43 -5.82
C LEU A 18 8.74 25.98 -5.86
N LEU A 19 8.52 25.27 -6.97
CA LEU A 19 8.89 23.86 -7.14
C LEU A 19 10.27 23.65 -7.79
N CYS A 20 11.10 24.70 -7.97
CA CYS A 20 12.45 24.53 -8.45
C CYS A 20 13.33 24.04 -7.28
N PRO A 21 13.71 22.74 -7.18
CA PRO A 21 14.46 22.23 -6.05
C PRO A 21 15.83 22.89 -5.99
N LYS A 22 16.18 23.45 -4.84
CA LYS A 22 17.48 24.08 -4.57
C LYS A 22 18.63 23.07 -4.53
N ASN A 23 18.32 21.79 -4.29
CA ASN A 23 19.26 20.67 -4.33
C ASN A 23 18.61 19.51 -5.12
N LYS A 24 19.28 19.00 -6.16
CA LYS A 24 18.86 17.75 -6.80
C LYS A 24 19.19 16.61 -5.85
N GLY A 25 18.19 15.93 -5.32
CA GLY A 25 18.35 14.67 -4.59
C GLY A 25 18.95 13.57 -5.47
N ILE A 26 19.21 12.42 -4.88
CA ILE A 26 19.82 11.27 -5.61
C ILE A 26 18.93 10.81 -6.77
N TYR A 27 17.59 10.88 -6.59
CA TYR A 27 16.61 10.37 -7.55
C TYR A 27 15.91 11.47 -8.39
N GLY A 28 16.29 12.76 -8.20
CA GLY A 28 15.56 13.88 -8.78
C GLY A 28 14.20 14.07 -8.11
N MET A 29 13.18 14.57 -8.84
CA MET A 29 11.84 14.79 -8.29
C MET A 29 11.05 13.48 -8.27
N ILE A 30 10.59 13.07 -7.10
CA ILE A 30 9.75 11.89 -6.87
C ILE A 30 8.32 12.32 -6.56
N VAL A 31 7.35 11.76 -7.27
CA VAL A 31 5.93 11.89 -6.90
C VAL A 31 5.50 10.64 -6.17
N VAL A 32 4.91 10.80 -4.98
CA VAL A 32 4.28 9.71 -4.23
C VAL A 32 2.77 9.97 -4.16
N THR A 33 2.00 9.23 -4.96
CA THR A 33 0.53 9.34 -4.87
C THR A 33 -0.01 8.44 -3.77
N GLY A 34 -1.10 8.82 -3.12
CA GLY A 34 -1.52 8.19 -1.87
C GLY A 34 -0.51 8.44 -0.74
N GLY A 35 0.29 9.53 -0.87
CA GLY A 35 1.42 9.82 0.00
C GLY A 35 1.06 10.18 1.45
N ALA A 36 -0.19 10.54 1.72
CA ALA A 36 -0.71 10.71 3.08
C ALA A 36 -1.24 9.40 3.67
N GLY A 37 -1.47 8.37 2.84
CA GLY A 37 -1.99 7.08 3.26
C GLY A 37 -0.97 6.22 4.02
N PHE A 38 -1.37 4.99 4.38
CA PHE A 38 -0.58 4.05 5.16
C PHE A 38 0.78 3.73 4.51
N ILE A 39 0.77 3.16 3.30
CA ILE A 39 2.01 2.73 2.61
C ILE A 39 2.73 3.96 2.05
N GLY A 40 2.01 4.92 1.44
CA GLY A 40 2.61 6.09 0.81
C GLY A 40 3.41 6.96 1.79
N SER A 41 2.84 7.26 2.97
CA SER A 41 3.55 8.05 3.99
C SER A 41 4.79 7.34 4.55
N ALA A 42 4.72 6.02 4.63
CA ALA A 42 5.86 5.23 5.06
C ALA A 42 6.98 5.20 3.98
N ILE A 43 6.62 5.24 2.68
CA ILE A 43 7.60 5.42 1.59
C ILE A 43 8.27 6.80 1.72
N VAL A 44 7.49 7.87 1.91
CA VAL A 44 8.04 9.22 2.11
C VAL A 44 8.98 9.25 3.33
N TRP A 45 8.55 8.66 4.46
CA TRP A 45 9.41 8.51 5.64
C TRP A 45 10.73 7.82 5.31
N ARG A 46 10.72 6.72 4.58
CA ARG A 46 11.94 5.98 4.26
C ARG A 46 12.85 6.76 3.31
N LEU A 47 12.28 7.45 2.32
CA LEU A 47 13.03 8.36 1.46
C LEU A 47 13.71 9.47 2.26
N ASN A 48 13.02 10.07 3.24
CA ASN A 48 13.62 11.05 4.14
C ASN A 48 14.77 10.47 4.97
N GLN A 49 14.68 9.20 5.44
CA GLN A 49 15.79 8.51 6.12
C GLN A 49 17.01 8.32 5.20
N LEU A 50 16.79 8.19 3.90
CA LEU A 50 17.85 8.12 2.88
C LEU A 50 18.38 9.50 2.46
N GLY A 51 17.87 10.58 3.07
CA GLY A 51 18.25 11.96 2.74
C GLY A 51 17.50 12.57 1.55
N GLU A 52 16.53 11.83 0.98
CA GLU A 52 15.74 12.30 -0.14
C GLU A 52 14.52 13.08 0.33
N ASN A 53 14.42 14.35 -0.08
CA ASN A 53 13.33 15.25 0.29
C ASN A 53 12.67 15.90 -0.94
N ASN A 54 13.21 15.72 -2.14
CA ASN A 54 12.62 16.22 -3.40
C ASN A 54 11.36 15.39 -3.75
N ILE A 55 10.33 15.50 -2.93
CA ILE A 55 9.14 14.66 -2.99
C ILE A 55 7.92 15.56 -3.15
N ILE A 56 7.08 15.27 -4.13
CA ILE A 56 5.72 15.81 -4.21
C ILE A 56 4.76 14.72 -3.72
N ILE A 57 3.96 15.06 -2.73
CA ILE A 57 2.88 14.21 -2.25
C ILE A 57 1.61 14.53 -3.04
N VAL A 58 0.97 13.49 -3.58
CA VAL A 58 -0.33 13.60 -4.25
C VAL A 58 -1.34 12.76 -3.48
N ASP A 59 -2.37 13.41 -2.94
CA ASP A 59 -3.43 12.73 -2.19
C ASP A 59 -4.70 13.59 -2.09
N GLU A 60 -5.73 13.06 -1.47
CA GLU A 60 -6.86 13.81 -0.89
C GLU A 60 -6.84 13.58 0.62
N LEU A 61 -6.87 14.59 1.45
CA LEU A 61 -6.80 14.42 2.90
C LEU A 61 -8.13 13.98 3.50
N GLY A 62 -9.24 14.34 2.87
CA GLY A 62 -10.57 14.00 3.37
C GLY A 62 -10.87 14.61 4.73
N THR A 63 -11.67 13.88 5.53
CA THR A 63 -12.09 14.31 6.87
C THR A 63 -11.55 13.42 7.99
N ASP A 64 -10.73 12.42 7.66
CA ASP A 64 -10.07 11.53 8.62
C ASP A 64 -8.74 12.10 9.13
N GLU A 65 -8.06 11.35 9.99
CA GLU A 65 -6.79 11.78 10.59
C GLU A 65 -5.55 11.46 9.73
N LYS A 66 -5.72 11.15 8.45
CA LYS A 66 -4.64 10.78 7.52
C LYS A 66 -3.53 11.84 7.44
N TRP A 67 -3.87 13.12 7.54
CA TRP A 67 -2.91 14.23 7.57
C TRP A 67 -1.84 14.10 8.67
N LYS A 68 -2.12 13.38 9.77
CA LYS A 68 -1.17 13.16 10.86
C LYS A 68 0.04 12.34 10.43
N ASN A 69 -0.11 11.50 9.40
CA ASN A 69 1.00 10.76 8.82
C ASN A 69 2.05 11.67 8.16
N LEU A 70 1.65 12.90 7.76
CA LEU A 70 2.52 13.85 7.07
C LEU A 70 3.31 14.76 8.02
N VAL A 71 2.82 14.95 9.26
CA VAL A 71 3.38 15.92 10.22
C VAL A 71 4.88 15.77 10.42
N PRO A 72 5.45 14.55 10.58
CA PRO A 72 6.88 14.37 10.79
C PRO A 72 7.70 14.30 9.49
N LEU A 73 7.07 14.41 8.31
CA LEU A 73 7.72 14.14 7.02
C LEU A 73 8.22 15.41 6.35
N LYS A 74 9.25 15.27 5.51
CA LYS A 74 9.80 16.33 4.68
C LYS A 74 9.46 16.09 3.22
N PHE A 75 8.87 17.10 2.57
CA PHE A 75 8.50 17.04 1.15
C PHE A 75 8.43 18.48 0.60
N GLU A 76 8.54 18.64 -0.71
CA GLU A 76 8.55 19.95 -1.38
C GLU A 76 7.14 20.54 -1.48
N ASP A 77 6.14 19.71 -1.84
CA ASP A 77 4.77 20.19 -2.04
C ASP A 77 3.74 19.06 -1.86
N PHE A 78 2.49 19.49 -1.64
CA PHE A 78 1.31 18.64 -1.62
C PHE A 78 0.33 19.10 -2.70
N ILE A 79 -0.04 18.20 -3.61
CA ILE A 79 -0.98 18.46 -4.70
C ILE A 79 -2.21 17.58 -4.50
N HIS A 80 -3.41 18.17 -4.60
CA HIS A 80 -4.64 17.40 -4.56
C HIS A 80 -4.71 16.43 -5.76
N LYS A 81 -5.20 15.20 -5.55
CA LYS A 81 -5.20 14.17 -6.60
C LYS A 81 -5.89 14.59 -7.89
N ASP A 82 -6.99 15.37 -7.78
CA ASP A 82 -7.77 15.80 -8.94
C ASP A 82 -7.05 16.90 -9.73
N ASP A 83 -6.32 17.79 -9.05
CA ASP A 83 -5.48 18.78 -9.72
C ASP A 83 -4.31 18.11 -10.41
N PHE A 84 -3.69 17.12 -9.75
CA PHE A 84 -2.56 16.39 -10.33
C PHE A 84 -2.95 15.62 -11.59
N ILE A 85 -4.09 14.92 -11.58
CA ILE A 85 -4.52 14.20 -12.80
C ILE A 85 -4.88 15.17 -13.93
N SER A 86 -5.43 16.35 -13.63
CA SER A 86 -5.68 17.38 -14.62
C SER A 86 -4.40 17.87 -15.27
N MET A 87 -3.35 18.14 -14.46
CA MET A 87 -2.01 18.51 -14.96
C MET A 87 -1.41 17.41 -15.85
N ILE A 88 -1.58 16.14 -15.49
CA ILE A 88 -1.14 14.99 -16.30
C ILE A 88 -1.84 14.94 -17.64
N LEU A 89 -3.17 15.10 -17.67
CA LEU A 89 -3.98 15.05 -18.89
C LEU A 89 -3.69 16.24 -19.81
N GLU A 90 -3.48 17.42 -19.25
CA GLU A 90 -3.13 18.64 -19.99
C GLU A 90 -1.65 18.68 -20.45
N ARG A 91 -0.83 17.74 -20.01
CA ARG A 91 0.64 17.74 -20.23
C ARG A 91 1.35 18.99 -19.70
N ASP A 92 0.80 19.60 -18.65
CA ASP A 92 1.20 20.90 -18.11
C ASP A 92 1.70 20.75 -16.64
N LEU A 93 2.70 19.90 -16.43
CA LEU A 93 3.36 19.80 -15.14
C LEU A 93 4.43 20.90 -15.02
N PRO A 94 4.44 21.65 -13.91
CA PRO A 94 5.37 22.76 -13.70
C PRO A 94 6.81 22.33 -13.39
N VAL A 95 7.05 21.03 -13.22
CA VAL A 95 8.35 20.43 -12.86
C VAL A 95 8.61 19.16 -13.65
N GLU A 96 9.90 18.86 -13.85
CA GLU A 96 10.33 17.59 -14.39
C GLU A 96 10.26 16.48 -13.32
N ILE A 97 9.48 15.44 -13.58
CA ILE A 97 9.32 14.29 -12.69
C ILE A 97 10.23 13.17 -13.17
N ASN A 98 11.01 12.59 -12.25
CA ASN A 98 11.89 11.45 -12.52
C ASN A 98 11.24 10.12 -12.19
N SER A 99 10.41 10.09 -11.14
CA SER A 99 9.76 8.87 -10.69
C SER A 99 8.37 9.13 -10.14
N ILE A 100 7.44 8.21 -10.39
CA ILE A 100 6.12 8.18 -9.77
C ILE A 100 5.98 6.84 -9.03
N ILE A 101 5.80 6.91 -7.71
CA ILE A 101 5.44 5.77 -6.87
C ILE A 101 3.95 5.90 -6.54
N HIS A 102 3.14 5.13 -7.25
CA HIS A 102 1.69 5.23 -7.23
C HIS A 102 1.06 4.27 -6.23
N MET A 103 0.77 4.77 -5.02
CA MET A 103 0.11 4.03 -3.94
C MET A 103 -1.36 4.47 -3.76
N GLY A 104 -1.77 5.54 -4.43
CA GLY A 104 -3.12 6.09 -4.36
C GLY A 104 -4.17 5.14 -4.91
N ALA A 105 -5.14 4.76 -4.09
CA ALA A 105 -6.29 3.96 -4.47
C ALA A 105 -7.33 3.95 -3.33
N ASN A 106 -8.60 3.72 -3.67
CA ASN A 106 -9.55 3.21 -2.69
C ASN A 106 -9.24 1.73 -2.46
N SER A 107 -8.73 1.38 -1.27
CA SER A 107 -8.31 0.01 -0.91
C SER A 107 -9.36 -0.76 -0.13
N SER A 108 -10.59 -0.23 0.00
CA SER A 108 -11.67 -0.91 0.69
C SER A 108 -12.15 -2.14 -0.07
N THR A 109 -11.98 -3.33 0.53
CA THR A 109 -12.49 -4.59 -0.03
C THR A 109 -14.01 -4.74 0.10
N THR A 110 -14.65 -3.82 0.83
CA THR A 110 -16.10 -3.76 1.04
C THR A 110 -16.77 -2.66 0.23
N GLU A 111 -16.02 -1.88 -0.56
CA GLU A 111 -16.57 -0.87 -1.46
C GLU A 111 -17.51 -1.51 -2.48
N LYS A 112 -18.66 -0.88 -2.67
CA LYS A 112 -19.73 -1.36 -3.57
C LYS A 112 -19.89 -0.49 -4.81
N ASP A 113 -19.34 0.72 -4.81
CA ASP A 113 -19.36 1.61 -5.96
C ASP A 113 -18.30 1.18 -6.97
N ALA A 114 -18.74 0.42 -7.97
CA ALA A 114 -17.86 -0.09 -9.02
C ALA A 114 -17.32 1.02 -9.93
N ASP A 115 -18.13 2.05 -10.23
CA ASP A 115 -17.74 3.15 -11.09
C ASP A 115 -16.70 4.03 -10.40
N HIS A 116 -16.86 4.25 -9.09
CA HIS A 116 -15.83 4.90 -8.28
C HIS A 116 -14.50 4.13 -8.31
N LEU A 117 -14.53 2.81 -8.08
CA LEU A 117 -13.31 1.98 -8.12
C LEU A 117 -12.69 1.93 -9.53
N PHE A 118 -13.53 1.89 -10.58
CA PHE A 118 -13.06 1.94 -11.95
C PHE A 118 -12.35 3.27 -12.26
N SER A 119 -12.95 4.39 -11.92
CA SER A 119 -12.39 5.72 -12.16
C SER A 119 -11.13 5.97 -11.31
N ASN A 120 -11.21 5.73 -10.00
CA ASN A 120 -10.15 6.06 -9.05
C ASN A 120 -8.97 5.08 -9.06
N ASN A 121 -9.23 3.76 -9.25
CA ASN A 121 -8.17 2.75 -9.17
C ASN A 121 -7.64 2.33 -10.54
N TYR A 122 -8.51 2.22 -11.56
CA TYR A 122 -8.08 1.76 -12.89
C TYR A 122 -7.75 2.93 -13.81
N LEU A 123 -8.69 3.84 -14.10
CA LEU A 123 -8.45 4.93 -15.06
C LEU A 123 -7.34 5.86 -14.57
N TYR A 124 -7.39 6.28 -13.32
CA TYR A 124 -6.36 7.14 -12.74
C TYR A 124 -4.96 6.51 -12.88
N THR A 125 -4.81 5.24 -12.51
CA THR A 125 -3.53 4.51 -12.64
C THR A 125 -3.10 4.42 -14.11
N LYS A 126 -4.04 4.18 -15.02
CA LYS A 126 -3.78 4.08 -16.45
C LYS A 126 -3.25 5.39 -17.04
N GLU A 127 -3.87 6.53 -16.71
CA GLU A 127 -3.41 7.84 -17.19
C GLU A 127 -2.01 8.18 -16.68
N LEU A 128 -1.71 7.90 -15.41
CA LEU A 128 -0.37 8.06 -14.86
C LEU A 128 0.66 7.17 -15.57
N ALA A 129 0.31 5.91 -15.82
CA ALA A 129 1.19 4.96 -16.51
C ALA A 129 1.44 5.39 -17.96
N MET A 130 0.41 5.81 -18.69
CA MET A 130 0.53 6.31 -20.09
C MET A 130 1.45 7.54 -20.13
N TYR A 131 1.24 8.50 -19.26
CA TYR A 131 2.10 9.67 -19.15
C TYR A 131 3.55 9.29 -18.83
N SER A 132 3.74 8.37 -17.86
CA SER A 132 5.08 7.92 -17.46
C SER A 132 5.81 7.20 -18.61
N LEU A 133 5.10 6.38 -19.38
CA LEU A 133 5.65 5.71 -20.56
C LEU A 133 6.03 6.70 -21.66
N GLU A 134 5.20 7.72 -21.91
CA GLU A 134 5.45 8.78 -22.88
C GLU A 134 6.69 9.61 -22.50
N LYS A 135 6.82 9.98 -21.23
CA LYS A 135 7.90 10.85 -20.72
C LYS A 135 9.13 10.07 -20.22
N ASN A 136 9.12 8.73 -20.33
CA ASN A 136 10.18 7.85 -19.82
C ASN A 136 10.45 8.05 -18.31
N ILE A 137 9.38 8.26 -17.53
CA ILE A 137 9.40 8.40 -16.08
C ILE A 137 9.36 7.00 -15.44
N ARG A 138 10.15 6.76 -14.40
CA ARG A 138 10.10 5.53 -13.60
C ARG A 138 8.72 5.42 -12.94
N PHE A 139 7.95 4.37 -13.26
CA PHE A 139 6.61 4.15 -12.70
C PHE A 139 6.55 2.85 -11.91
N ILE A 140 6.24 2.98 -10.62
CA ILE A 140 6.06 1.87 -9.68
C ILE A 140 4.64 2.00 -9.11
N TYR A 141 3.80 0.97 -9.23
CA TYR A 141 2.43 1.04 -8.76
C TYR A 141 2.03 -0.11 -7.83
N ALA A 142 1.08 0.16 -6.94
CA ALA A 142 0.48 -0.86 -6.08
C ALA A 142 -0.60 -1.64 -6.83
N SER A 143 -0.30 -2.91 -7.15
CA SER A 143 -1.29 -3.96 -7.34
C SER A 143 -1.60 -4.62 -5.99
N SER A 144 -2.27 -5.77 -5.97
CA SER A 144 -2.72 -6.41 -4.74
C SER A 144 -2.78 -7.93 -4.87
N ALA A 145 -2.49 -8.65 -3.78
CA ALA A 145 -2.78 -10.07 -3.66
C ALA A 145 -4.29 -10.39 -3.78
N ALA A 146 -5.17 -9.39 -3.60
CA ALA A 146 -6.61 -9.56 -3.83
C ALA A 146 -6.96 -9.95 -5.28
N THR A 147 -6.05 -9.72 -6.23
CA THR A 147 -6.21 -10.15 -7.64
C THR A 147 -6.18 -11.66 -7.81
N PHE A 148 -5.57 -12.41 -6.87
CA PHE A 148 -5.49 -13.88 -6.93
C PHE A 148 -6.81 -14.59 -6.57
N GLY A 149 -7.83 -13.85 -6.12
CA GLY A 149 -9.12 -14.41 -5.78
C GLY A 149 -9.06 -15.33 -4.57
N ASP A 150 -9.60 -16.54 -4.70
CA ASP A 150 -9.59 -17.57 -3.65
C ASP A 150 -8.23 -18.27 -3.47
N GLY A 151 -7.28 -17.99 -4.37
CA GLY A 151 -5.95 -18.62 -4.38
C GLY A 151 -5.89 -20.01 -4.98
N SER A 152 -6.99 -20.53 -5.56
CA SER A 152 -7.04 -21.87 -6.18
C SER A 152 -6.05 -22.04 -7.33
N LEU A 153 -5.67 -20.94 -8.00
CA LEU A 153 -4.68 -20.90 -9.07
C LEU A 153 -3.25 -20.62 -8.59
N GLY A 154 -3.04 -20.58 -7.26
CA GLY A 154 -1.77 -20.21 -6.63
C GLY A 154 -1.54 -18.71 -6.60
N PHE A 155 -0.35 -18.32 -6.12
CA PHE A 155 0.06 -16.92 -5.90
C PHE A 155 1.32 -16.60 -6.71
N ASP A 156 1.25 -16.81 -8.02
CA ASP A 156 2.37 -16.60 -8.94
C ASP A 156 2.29 -15.19 -9.56
N ASP A 157 3.43 -14.50 -9.63
CA ASP A 157 3.55 -13.17 -10.22
C ASP A 157 3.97 -13.18 -11.72
N ASP A 158 3.80 -14.35 -12.38
CA ASP A 158 3.97 -14.48 -13.83
C ASP A 158 2.83 -13.74 -14.56
N GLU A 159 3.20 -12.75 -15.37
CA GLU A 159 2.27 -11.94 -16.16
C GLU A 159 1.43 -12.78 -17.15
N ASN A 160 1.92 -13.98 -17.54
CA ASN A 160 1.19 -14.89 -18.42
C ASN A 160 0.04 -15.62 -17.74
N LYS A 161 -0.05 -15.54 -16.42
CA LYS A 161 -1.07 -16.18 -15.59
C LYS A 161 -2.15 -15.24 -15.06
N LEU A 162 -2.27 -14.02 -15.61
CA LEU A 162 -3.20 -13.00 -15.12
C LEU A 162 -4.65 -13.23 -15.55
N GLU A 163 -4.90 -13.69 -16.78
CA GLU A 163 -6.25 -13.78 -17.35
C GLU A 163 -7.20 -14.76 -16.63
N PRO A 164 -6.73 -15.93 -16.11
CA PRO A 164 -7.61 -16.85 -15.41
C PRO A 164 -7.94 -16.42 -13.98
N LEU A 165 -7.24 -15.43 -13.40
CA LEU A 165 -7.50 -14.99 -12.03
C LEU A 165 -8.93 -14.46 -11.87
N ARG A 166 -9.54 -14.70 -10.70
CA ARG A 166 -10.91 -14.32 -10.37
C ARG A 166 -10.96 -13.63 -9.01
N PRO A 167 -10.77 -12.31 -8.95
CA PRO A 167 -10.89 -11.53 -7.71
C PRO A 167 -12.25 -11.72 -7.04
N LEU A 168 -12.27 -11.79 -5.71
CA LEU A 168 -13.50 -12.01 -4.93
C LEU A 168 -14.27 -10.72 -4.61
N ASN A 169 -13.72 -9.56 -4.96
CA ASN A 169 -14.33 -8.25 -4.71
C ASN A 169 -13.92 -7.23 -5.78
N MET A 170 -14.67 -6.13 -5.83
CA MET A 170 -14.48 -5.07 -6.83
C MET A 170 -13.13 -4.38 -6.72
N TYR A 171 -12.59 -4.22 -5.49
CA TYR A 171 -11.25 -3.68 -5.29
C TYR A 171 -10.20 -4.56 -5.99
N GLY A 172 -10.19 -5.87 -5.72
CA GLY A 172 -9.28 -6.81 -6.38
C GLY A 172 -9.44 -6.77 -7.90
N TYR A 173 -10.68 -6.70 -8.39
CA TYR A 173 -10.95 -6.60 -9.82
C TYR A 173 -10.43 -5.27 -10.43
N SER A 174 -10.58 -4.14 -9.75
CA SER A 174 -10.05 -2.85 -10.24
C SER A 174 -8.52 -2.88 -10.40
N LYS A 175 -7.81 -3.58 -9.51
CA LYS A 175 -6.36 -3.79 -9.63
C LYS A 175 -6.00 -4.75 -10.76
N GLN A 176 -6.77 -5.83 -10.93
CA GLN A 176 -6.56 -6.78 -12.03
C GLN A 176 -6.80 -6.12 -13.40
N LEU A 177 -7.78 -5.25 -13.54
CA LEU A 177 -8.02 -4.53 -14.78
C LEU A 177 -6.77 -3.79 -15.25
N PHE A 178 -6.07 -3.12 -14.33
CA PHE A 178 -4.84 -2.43 -14.69
C PHE A 178 -3.69 -3.41 -14.99
N ASP A 179 -3.53 -4.48 -14.21
CA ASP A 179 -2.52 -5.52 -14.48
C ASP A 179 -2.72 -6.12 -15.90
N LEU A 180 -3.98 -6.42 -16.29
CA LEU A 180 -4.33 -6.92 -17.62
C LEU A 180 -4.07 -5.89 -18.73
N TRP A 181 -4.41 -4.61 -18.49
CA TRP A 181 -4.10 -3.54 -19.42
C TRP A 181 -2.58 -3.39 -19.61
N ALA A 182 -1.81 -3.41 -18.54
CA ALA A 182 -0.36 -3.30 -18.59
C ALA A 182 0.27 -4.46 -19.38
N LYS A 183 -0.21 -5.70 -19.18
CA LYS A 183 0.21 -6.87 -19.95
C LYS A 183 -0.11 -6.69 -21.44
N LYS A 184 -1.37 -6.39 -21.76
CA LYS A 184 -1.87 -6.26 -23.13
C LYS A 184 -1.10 -5.22 -23.94
N ASN A 185 -0.63 -4.15 -23.28
CA ASN A 185 0.08 -3.04 -23.93
C ASN A 185 1.62 -3.14 -23.79
N GLY A 186 2.15 -4.27 -23.28
CA GLY A 186 3.58 -4.46 -23.11
C GLY A 186 4.21 -3.50 -22.09
N ALA A 187 3.41 -2.88 -21.22
CA ALA A 187 3.88 -1.88 -20.28
C ALA A 187 4.86 -2.47 -19.24
N PHE A 188 4.72 -3.76 -18.90
CA PHE A 188 5.63 -4.45 -17.98
C PHE A 188 7.09 -4.51 -18.43
N ASN A 189 7.40 -4.12 -19.68
CA ASN A 189 8.78 -3.93 -20.12
C ASN A 189 9.42 -2.64 -19.56
N LYS A 190 8.62 -1.70 -19.00
CA LYS A 190 9.09 -0.38 -18.54
C LYS A 190 8.59 0.03 -17.17
N ILE A 191 7.50 -0.56 -16.68
CA ILE A 191 6.90 -0.24 -15.38
C ILE A 191 7.02 -1.40 -14.40
N VAL A 192 6.81 -1.11 -13.10
CA VAL A 192 6.78 -2.13 -12.05
C VAL A 192 5.42 -2.14 -11.35
N GLY A 193 4.79 -3.31 -11.33
CA GLY A 193 3.64 -3.59 -10.52
C GLY A 193 4.02 -4.40 -9.28
N LEU A 194 3.48 -4.04 -8.12
CA LEU A 194 3.75 -4.70 -6.86
C LEU A 194 2.45 -5.24 -6.26
N LYS A 195 2.30 -6.56 -6.23
CA LYS A 195 1.17 -7.22 -5.57
C LYS A 195 1.43 -7.30 -4.06
N TYR A 196 0.96 -6.31 -3.33
CA TYR A 196 1.07 -6.28 -1.87
C TYR A 196 0.21 -7.36 -1.23
N PHE A 197 0.82 -8.13 -0.33
CA PHE A 197 0.14 -9.07 0.54
C PHE A 197 -0.37 -8.36 1.82
N ASN A 198 -0.51 -9.05 2.95
CA ASN A 198 -1.12 -8.48 4.13
C ASN A 198 -0.14 -7.57 4.90
N VAL A 199 -0.05 -6.32 4.48
CA VAL A 199 0.82 -5.31 5.12
C VAL A 199 0.23 -4.87 6.46
N PHE A 200 1.06 -4.77 7.49
CA PHE A 200 0.71 -4.21 8.81
C PHE A 200 1.83 -3.29 9.34
N GLY A 201 1.49 -2.33 10.19
CA GLY A 201 2.49 -1.47 10.80
C GLY A 201 2.01 -0.04 11.09
N PRO A 202 2.91 0.86 11.54
CA PRO A 202 2.55 2.25 11.86
C PRO A 202 1.99 3.02 10.64
N ASN A 203 1.28 4.12 10.94
CA ASN A 203 0.60 5.01 10.00
C ASN A 203 -0.73 4.47 9.43
N GLU A 204 -1.31 3.39 9.97
CA GLU A 204 -2.63 2.89 9.54
C GLU A 204 -3.82 3.38 10.39
N TYR A 205 -3.61 4.29 11.37
CA TYR A 205 -4.63 4.73 12.33
C TYR A 205 -5.92 5.26 11.68
N HIS A 206 -5.80 5.99 10.58
CA HIS A 206 -6.91 6.60 9.82
C HIS A 206 -7.80 5.60 9.08
N LYS A 207 -7.39 4.32 8.94
CA LYS A 207 -8.06 3.36 8.05
C LYS A 207 -9.35 2.75 8.62
N GLY A 208 -9.82 3.17 9.80
CA GLY A 208 -11.05 2.63 10.40
C GLY A 208 -11.06 1.10 10.43
N ASP A 209 -12.08 0.48 9.88
CA ASP A 209 -12.21 -0.99 9.83
C ASP A 209 -11.21 -1.68 8.89
N MET A 210 -10.57 -0.93 8.01
CA MET A 210 -9.52 -1.46 7.12
C MET A 210 -8.13 -1.49 7.75
N ARG A 211 -8.00 -1.15 9.04
CA ARG A 211 -6.76 -1.36 9.80
C ARG A 211 -6.42 -2.84 9.89
N SER A 212 -5.13 -3.16 10.00
CA SER A 212 -4.66 -4.53 10.12
C SER A 212 -5.25 -5.23 11.36
N VAL A 213 -5.25 -6.56 11.32
CA VAL A 213 -5.64 -7.36 12.50
C VAL A 213 -4.69 -7.12 13.67
N VAL A 214 -3.40 -6.79 13.42
CA VAL A 214 -2.45 -6.43 14.49
C VAL A 214 -2.98 -5.25 15.30
N HIS A 215 -3.38 -4.18 14.63
CA HIS A 215 -3.93 -2.99 15.28
C HIS A 215 -5.21 -3.30 16.05
N LYS A 216 -6.18 -3.95 15.39
CA LYS A 216 -7.48 -4.27 16.01
C LYS A 216 -7.35 -5.23 17.18
N ALA A 217 -6.47 -6.23 17.08
CA ALA A 217 -6.21 -7.16 18.17
C ALA A 217 -5.49 -6.47 19.34
N PHE A 218 -4.54 -5.57 19.08
CA PHE A 218 -3.92 -4.75 20.10
C PHE A 218 -4.95 -3.97 20.93
N GLU A 219 -5.90 -3.29 20.26
CA GLU A 219 -6.99 -2.56 20.94
C GLU A 219 -7.85 -3.49 21.79
N GLN A 220 -8.27 -4.64 21.24
CA GLN A 220 -9.05 -5.63 21.99
C GLN A 220 -8.30 -6.15 23.23
N ILE A 221 -7.00 -6.49 23.10
CA ILE A 221 -6.18 -6.98 24.22
C ILE A 221 -5.99 -5.88 25.28
N ARG A 222 -5.74 -4.64 24.86
CA ARG A 222 -5.60 -3.50 25.76
C ARG A 222 -6.87 -3.30 26.60
N ASP A 223 -8.02 -3.29 25.93
CA ASP A 223 -9.29 -2.85 26.50
C ASP A 223 -10.04 -3.97 27.26
N THR A 224 -9.89 -5.23 26.80
CA THR A 224 -10.66 -6.37 27.32
C THR A 224 -9.82 -7.54 27.83
N GLY A 225 -8.52 -7.54 27.58
CA GLY A 225 -7.63 -8.66 27.89
C GLY A 225 -7.80 -9.90 27.01
N LYS A 226 -8.65 -9.84 25.95
CA LYS A 226 -8.89 -10.96 25.03
C LYS A 226 -8.98 -10.50 23.58
N VAL A 227 -8.85 -11.44 22.63
CA VAL A 227 -9.02 -11.23 21.19
C VAL A 227 -10.10 -12.18 20.66
N ARG A 228 -10.93 -11.71 19.75
CA ARG A 228 -11.88 -12.52 19.01
C ARG A 228 -11.36 -12.86 17.62
N LEU A 229 -11.27 -14.13 17.30
CA LEU A 229 -10.93 -14.67 15.99
C LEU A 229 -12.11 -15.45 15.42
N PHE A 230 -12.20 -15.52 14.09
CA PHE A 230 -13.24 -16.32 13.45
C PHE A 230 -12.92 -17.82 13.49
N LYS A 231 -13.95 -18.62 13.80
CA LYS A 231 -13.92 -20.06 13.59
C LYS A 231 -13.68 -20.40 12.12
N SER A 232 -13.12 -21.55 11.87
CA SER A 232 -12.97 -22.07 10.52
C SER A 232 -14.24 -22.78 10.07
N LEU A 233 -14.69 -22.47 8.85
CA LEU A 233 -15.74 -23.27 8.17
C LEU A 233 -15.14 -24.30 7.20
N ASN A 234 -13.80 -24.31 7.04
CA ASN A 234 -13.10 -25.26 6.20
C ASN A 234 -12.42 -26.31 7.07
N PRO A 235 -12.77 -27.61 6.93
CA PRO A 235 -12.23 -28.68 7.77
C PRO A 235 -10.71 -28.89 7.68
N LYS A 236 -10.06 -28.30 6.67
CA LYS A 236 -8.59 -28.34 6.53
C LYS A 236 -7.88 -27.43 7.53
N TYR A 237 -8.58 -26.49 8.16
CA TYR A 237 -8.02 -25.53 9.11
C TYR A 237 -8.76 -25.58 10.43
N LYS A 238 -8.05 -25.63 11.55
CA LYS A 238 -8.64 -25.40 12.88
C LYS A 238 -9.00 -23.92 13.05
N ASP A 239 -9.75 -23.61 14.10
CA ASP A 239 -10.12 -22.24 14.45
C ASP A 239 -8.86 -21.35 14.64
N GLY A 240 -8.81 -20.23 13.95
CA GLY A 240 -7.66 -19.32 13.94
C GLY A 240 -6.43 -19.80 13.17
N GLU A 241 -6.45 -20.98 12.57
CA GLU A 241 -5.33 -21.55 11.80
C GLU A 241 -5.39 -21.23 10.29
N GLN A 242 -6.32 -20.39 9.86
CA GLN A 242 -6.31 -19.85 8.51
C GLN A 242 -5.05 -19.02 8.31
N LEU A 243 -4.42 -19.12 7.14
CA LEU A 243 -3.06 -18.64 6.90
C LEU A 243 -3.01 -17.39 6.03
N ARG A 244 -2.12 -16.46 6.37
CA ARG A 244 -1.84 -15.24 5.60
C ARG A 244 -0.34 -14.97 5.53
N ASP A 245 0.10 -14.42 4.43
CA ASP A 245 1.43 -13.82 4.33
C ASP A 245 1.36 -12.40 4.90
N PHE A 246 1.82 -12.24 6.14
CA PHE A 246 1.88 -10.96 6.85
C PHE A 246 3.24 -10.33 6.64
N ILE A 247 3.26 -9.14 6.04
CA ILE A 247 4.51 -8.40 5.84
C ILE A 247 4.50 -7.10 6.65
N TYR A 248 5.60 -6.85 7.38
CA TYR A 248 5.76 -5.62 8.11
C TYR A 248 6.00 -4.43 7.16
N ILE A 249 5.42 -3.26 7.46
CA ILE A 249 5.45 -2.09 6.58
C ILE A 249 6.89 -1.68 6.20
N LYS A 250 7.84 -1.73 7.13
CA LYS A 250 9.22 -1.33 6.86
C LYS A 250 9.88 -2.24 5.82
N ASP A 251 9.63 -3.55 5.88
CA ASP A 251 10.12 -4.50 4.86
C ASP A 251 9.43 -4.27 3.51
N ALA A 252 8.11 -4.06 3.53
CA ALA A 252 7.34 -3.78 2.31
C ALA A 252 7.85 -2.54 1.58
N ILE A 253 8.27 -1.50 2.32
CA ILE A 253 8.82 -0.29 1.75
C ILE A 253 10.21 -0.54 1.19
N ASP A 254 11.09 -1.23 1.88
CA ASP A 254 12.43 -1.55 1.39
C ASP A 254 12.35 -2.39 0.10
N MET A 255 11.40 -3.33 0.00
CA MET A 255 11.11 -4.06 -1.25
C MET A 255 10.59 -3.12 -2.36
N THR A 256 9.80 -2.13 -2.03
CA THR A 256 9.27 -1.15 -3.00
C THR A 256 10.40 -0.26 -3.54
N LEU A 257 11.22 0.30 -2.66
CA LEU A 257 12.32 1.18 -3.02
C LEU A 257 13.47 0.47 -3.73
N PHE A 258 13.61 -0.85 -3.57
CA PHE A 258 14.53 -1.65 -4.39
C PHE A 258 14.33 -1.41 -5.89
N PHE A 259 13.08 -1.27 -6.33
CA PHE A 259 12.79 -1.02 -7.75
C PHE A 259 13.06 0.43 -8.18
N LEU A 260 13.11 1.36 -7.25
CA LEU A 260 13.56 2.73 -7.53
C LEU A 260 15.07 2.76 -7.82
N ASP A 261 15.85 2.00 -7.04
CA ASP A 261 17.30 1.85 -7.22
C ASP A 261 17.69 1.03 -8.46
N LYS A 262 16.77 0.24 -9.01
CA LYS A 262 17.01 -0.70 -10.10
C LYS A 262 16.12 -0.41 -11.31
N PRO A 263 16.35 0.68 -12.04
CA PRO A 263 15.46 1.13 -13.13
C PRO A 263 15.35 0.13 -14.30
N ASN A 264 16.30 -0.79 -14.45
CA ASN A 264 16.28 -1.82 -15.47
C ASN A 264 15.46 -3.07 -15.10
N ILE A 265 14.97 -3.16 -13.83
CA ILE A 265 14.12 -4.25 -13.40
C ILE A 265 12.66 -3.80 -13.52
N ASN A 266 11.90 -4.47 -14.39
CA ASN A 266 10.52 -4.17 -14.71
C ASN A 266 9.67 -5.44 -14.63
N GLY A 267 8.35 -5.28 -14.63
CA GLY A 267 7.38 -6.38 -14.55
C GLY A 267 6.50 -6.34 -13.34
N LEU A 268 5.77 -7.43 -13.11
CA LEU A 268 4.86 -7.60 -11.98
C LEU A 268 5.53 -8.48 -10.92
N PHE A 269 5.53 -8.07 -9.65
CA PHE A 269 6.19 -8.78 -8.56
C PHE A 269 5.28 -8.92 -7.35
N ASN A 270 5.34 -10.07 -6.69
CA ASN A 270 4.75 -10.25 -5.37
C ASN A 270 5.58 -9.55 -4.30
N LEU A 271 4.88 -8.86 -3.39
CA LEU A 271 5.46 -8.17 -2.26
C LEU A 271 4.88 -8.76 -0.96
N GLY A 272 5.57 -9.75 -0.43
CA GLY A 272 5.25 -10.51 0.76
C GLY A 272 6.49 -11.18 1.33
N THR A 273 6.34 -11.93 2.41
CA THR A 273 7.44 -12.63 3.07
C THR A 273 7.78 -13.97 2.40
N GLY A 274 6.83 -14.56 1.69
CA GLY A 274 6.90 -15.94 1.18
C GLY A 274 6.75 -16.98 2.28
N LYS A 275 6.11 -16.60 3.41
CA LYS A 275 5.87 -17.48 4.55
C LYS A 275 4.50 -17.18 5.15
N ALA A 276 3.54 -18.04 4.90
CA ALA A 276 2.22 -17.94 5.48
C ALA A 276 2.24 -18.24 6.99
N ARG A 277 1.48 -17.47 7.78
CA ARG A 277 1.35 -17.58 9.23
C ARG A 277 -0.12 -17.53 9.63
N SER A 278 -0.46 -18.18 10.73
CA SER A 278 -1.84 -18.25 11.19
C SER A 278 -2.28 -16.98 11.94
N TRP A 279 -3.60 -16.78 12.05
CA TRP A 279 -4.14 -15.74 12.93
C TRP A 279 -3.76 -15.98 14.39
N ASN A 280 -3.67 -17.26 14.80
CA ASN A 280 -3.22 -17.64 16.13
C ASN A 280 -1.76 -17.22 16.38
N ASP A 281 -0.87 -17.41 15.40
CA ASP A 281 0.53 -16.94 15.49
C ASP A 281 0.57 -15.42 15.68
N LEU A 282 -0.18 -14.68 14.84
CA LEU A 282 -0.20 -13.22 14.86
C LEU A 282 -0.67 -12.69 16.23
N VAL A 283 -1.81 -13.16 16.74
CA VAL A 283 -2.32 -12.65 18.02
C VAL A 283 -1.47 -13.11 19.19
N THR A 284 -0.88 -14.31 19.13
CA THR A 284 0.07 -14.79 20.13
C THR A 284 1.30 -13.89 20.23
N ALA A 285 1.83 -13.42 19.09
CA ALA A 285 2.92 -12.45 19.05
C ALA A 285 2.53 -11.12 19.73
N ILE A 286 1.29 -10.66 19.55
CA ILE A 286 0.81 -9.43 20.21
C ILE A 286 0.69 -9.62 21.73
N PHE A 287 0.10 -10.73 22.21
CA PHE A 287 0.03 -11.03 23.63
C PHE A 287 1.43 -11.08 24.27
N LYS A 288 2.38 -11.76 23.62
CA LYS A 288 3.77 -11.84 24.07
C LYS A 288 4.43 -10.45 24.13
N SER A 289 4.21 -9.59 23.12
CA SER A 289 4.77 -8.23 23.08
C SER A 289 4.26 -7.35 24.23
N LEU A 290 3.05 -7.63 24.73
CA LEU A 290 2.39 -6.95 25.85
C LEU A 290 2.66 -7.64 27.22
N ASN A 291 3.42 -8.73 27.26
CA ASN A 291 3.63 -9.55 28.44
C ASN A 291 2.31 -10.02 29.09
N LYS A 292 1.31 -10.38 28.27
CA LYS A 292 0.01 -10.88 28.72
C LYS A 292 -0.17 -12.37 28.34
N PRO A 293 -0.91 -13.16 29.16
CA PRO A 293 -1.26 -14.52 28.79
C PRO A 293 -2.19 -14.52 27.57
N VAL A 294 -2.00 -15.52 26.68
CA VAL A 294 -2.82 -15.67 25.48
C VAL A 294 -4.27 -16.00 25.86
N ASN A 295 -5.22 -15.21 25.37
CA ASN A 295 -6.65 -15.37 25.62
C ASN A 295 -7.43 -15.08 24.33
N ILE A 296 -7.83 -16.15 23.62
CA ILE A 296 -8.50 -16.10 22.32
C ILE A 296 -9.91 -16.65 22.47
N GLU A 297 -10.90 -15.87 22.06
CA GLU A 297 -12.29 -16.30 21.91
C GLU A 297 -12.59 -16.53 20.42
N TYR A 298 -13.02 -17.75 20.06
CA TYR A 298 -13.41 -18.05 18.69
C TYR A 298 -14.89 -17.80 18.48
N ILE A 299 -15.21 -16.92 17.49
CA ILE A 299 -16.57 -16.51 17.15
C ILE A 299 -16.98 -16.97 15.76
N GLU A 300 -18.26 -17.06 15.49
CA GLU A 300 -18.75 -17.47 14.16
C GLU A 300 -18.34 -16.49 13.07
N LEU A 301 -17.96 -17.02 11.90
CA LEU A 301 -17.70 -16.19 10.71
C LEU A 301 -19.03 -15.61 10.21
N PRO A 302 -19.16 -14.26 10.12
CA PRO A 302 -20.36 -13.61 9.61
C PRO A 302 -20.75 -14.11 8.21
N GLU A 303 -22.05 -14.30 7.98
CA GLU A 303 -22.55 -14.93 6.75
C GLU A 303 -22.12 -14.20 5.49
N HIS A 304 -22.15 -12.87 5.48
CA HIS A 304 -21.75 -12.04 4.33
C HIS A 304 -20.26 -12.14 3.96
N LEU A 305 -19.41 -12.73 4.83
CA LEU A 305 -17.99 -12.96 4.58
C LEU A 305 -17.68 -14.36 4.09
N ARG A 306 -18.59 -15.33 4.25
CA ARG A 306 -18.30 -16.76 4.02
C ARG A 306 -17.81 -17.06 2.62
N GLU A 307 -18.46 -16.53 1.58
CA GLU A 307 -18.11 -16.75 0.18
C GLU A 307 -16.87 -15.98 -0.28
N LYS A 308 -16.46 -14.95 0.48
CA LYS A 308 -15.32 -14.06 0.14
C LYS A 308 -14.10 -14.31 1.03
N TYR A 309 -14.18 -15.30 1.93
CA TYR A 309 -13.14 -15.55 2.92
C TYR A 309 -12.02 -16.41 2.33
N GLN A 310 -10.84 -15.85 2.20
CA GLN A 310 -9.64 -16.59 1.82
C GLN A 310 -9.12 -17.38 3.02
N TYR A 311 -8.78 -18.65 2.82
CA TYR A 311 -8.20 -19.51 3.87
C TYR A 311 -6.69 -19.55 3.85
N PHE A 312 -6.07 -19.21 2.73
CA PHE A 312 -4.63 -19.26 2.53
C PHE A 312 -4.17 -18.15 1.60
N THR A 313 -3.09 -17.46 1.96
CA THR A 313 -2.29 -16.61 1.05
C THR A 313 -0.81 -16.72 1.39
N GLU A 314 0.03 -16.93 0.38
CA GLU A 314 1.48 -16.95 0.50
C GLU A 314 2.12 -16.41 -0.78
N ALA A 315 2.96 -15.41 -0.68
CA ALA A 315 3.64 -14.81 -1.82
C ALA A 315 4.69 -15.76 -2.40
N ASN A 316 4.63 -16.05 -3.68
CA ASN A 316 5.79 -16.61 -4.37
C ASN A 316 6.81 -15.48 -4.58
N THR A 317 7.87 -15.45 -3.77
CA THR A 317 8.91 -14.41 -3.79
C THR A 317 10.12 -14.77 -4.68
N ASN A 318 10.05 -15.83 -5.46
CA ASN A 318 11.20 -16.29 -6.27
C ASN A 318 11.60 -15.28 -7.33
N LYS A 319 10.63 -14.55 -7.94
CA LYS A 319 10.91 -13.59 -9.01
C LYS A 319 11.70 -12.39 -8.47
N ILE A 320 11.28 -11.80 -7.35
CA ILE A 320 12.00 -10.65 -6.74
C ILE A 320 13.39 -11.07 -6.22
N LYS A 321 13.53 -12.27 -5.66
CA LYS A 321 14.85 -12.82 -5.25
C LYS A 321 15.78 -13.02 -6.45
N LYS A 322 15.28 -13.56 -7.56
CA LYS A 322 16.05 -13.67 -8.82
C LYS A 322 16.40 -12.30 -9.41
N ALA A 323 15.58 -11.29 -9.19
CA ALA A 323 15.88 -9.91 -9.56
C ALA A 323 16.96 -9.25 -8.67
N GLY A 324 17.43 -9.94 -7.62
CA GLY A 324 18.54 -9.50 -6.77
C GLY A 324 18.14 -8.87 -5.44
N TYR A 325 16.90 -8.96 -5.03
CA TYR A 325 16.50 -8.55 -3.66
C TYR A 325 16.99 -9.59 -2.64
N THR A 326 17.95 -9.19 -1.80
CA THR A 326 18.60 -10.07 -0.82
C THR A 326 18.46 -9.56 0.62
N VAL A 327 17.75 -8.43 0.82
CA VAL A 327 17.57 -7.87 2.18
C VAL A 327 16.74 -8.85 3.02
N PRO A 328 17.19 -9.20 4.23
CA PRO A 328 16.40 -10.04 5.12
C PRO A 328 15.07 -9.38 5.46
N ILE A 329 14.01 -10.19 5.48
CA ILE A 329 12.66 -9.76 5.84
C ILE A 329 12.45 -10.10 7.32
N SER A 330 11.87 -9.18 8.09
CA SER A 330 11.57 -9.34 9.52
C SER A 330 10.66 -10.54 9.76
N SER A 331 10.85 -11.22 10.87
CA SER A 331 9.90 -12.22 11.33
C SER A 331 8.56 -11.55 11.70
N LEU A 332 7.46 -12.31 11.70
CA LEU A 332 6.16 -11.81 12.17
C LEU A 332 6.28 -11.26 13.59
N GLU A 333 6.98 -11.99 14.45
CA GLU A 333 7.20 -11.65 15.85
C GLU A 333 7.95 -10.32 16.00
N ASP A 334 9.04 -10.13 15.25
CA ASP A 334 9.83 -8.88 15.31
C ASP A 334 9.03 -7.68 14.80
N GLY A 335 8.34 -7.84 13.68
CA GLY A 335 7.46 -6.78 13.13
C GLY A 335 6.33 -6.41 14.09
N VAL A 336 5.69 -7.40 14.73
CA VAL A 336 4.64 -7.17 15.74
C VAL A 336 5.21 -6.50 16.99
N VAL A 337 6.38 -6.92 17.48
CA VAL A 337 7.02 -6.32 18.66
C VAL A 337 7.36 -4.86 18.38
N ASP A 338 7.95 -4.54 17.25
CA ASP A 338 8.28 -3.17 16.90
C ASP A 338 7.00 -2.31 16.75
N TYR A 339 5.99 -2.81 16.04
CA TYR A 339 4.75 -2.07 15.86
C TYR A 339 4.03 -1.79 17.19
N VAL A 340 3.89 -2.82 18.05
CA VAL A 340 3.21 -2.67 19.35
C VAL A 340 3.97 -1.75 20.28
N LYS A 341 5.29 -1.99 20.47
CA LYS A 341 6.08 -1.29 21.50
C LYS A 341 6.48 0.12 21.07
N SER A 342 6.90 0.29 19.83
CA SER A 342 7.43 1.57 19.35
C SER A 342 6.32 2.53 18.90
N TYR A 343 5.14 2.01 18.50
CA TYR A 343 4.12 2.84 17.90
C TYR A 343 2.74 2.75 18.59
N LEU A 344 2.16 1.55 18.73
CA LEU A 344 0.78 1.43 19.24
C LEU A 344 0.63 1.84 20.70
N LEU A 345 1.58 1.51 21.58
CA LEU A 345 1.53 1.89 22.99
C LEU A 345 1.58 3.42 23.18
N GLY A 346 2.37 4.11 22.39
CA GLY A 346 2.54 5.58 22.44
C GLY A 346 1.71 6.36 21.41
N LYS A 347 0.91 5.68 20.59
CA LYS A 347 0.22 6.29 19.41
C LYS A 347 1.18 7.12 18.53
N GLN A 348 2.37 6.58 18.27
CA GLN A 348 3.41 7.23 17.50
C GLN A 348 3.24 7.00 16.00
N TYR A 349 3.76 7.93 15.21
CA TYR A 349 3.83 7.85 13.75
C TYR A 349 5.27 7.63 13.29
N LEU A 350 5.48 7.15 12.06
CA LEU A 350 6.82 7.07 11.47
C LEU A 350 7.43 8.46 11.37
N GLY A 351 8.63 8.63 11.94
CA GLY A 351 9.36 9.91 11.92
C GLY A 351 9.03 10.86 13.07
N ALA A 352 8.07 10.52 13.95
CA ALA A 352 7.74 11.31 15.13
C ALA A 352 8.71 11.06 16.29
#